data_e096a055b39d505140e808b0aea961b4
#
_entry.id   e096a055b39d505140e808b0aea961b4
#
_cell.length_a   1.000
_cell.length_b   1.000
_cell.length_c   1.000
_cell.angle_alpha   90.00
_cell.angle_beta   90.00
_cell.angle_gamma   90.00
#
_symmetry.space_group_name_H-M   'P 1'
#
loop_
_entity.id
_entity.type
_entity.pdbx_description
1 polymer ?
#
loop_
_entity_poly.entity_id
_entity_poly.type
_entity_poly.pdbx_seq_one_letter_code
_entity_poly.pdbx_strand_id
1 'polypeptide(L)'
;MNNAIADYKEESYIFFSIGTFNYAFSAKYVLDIMQLVELEYPESMPDFIVGLLEYNNQIIKIIDIRNILKLEAAPYSLNSKIIIVKTKKDIFGIIIDDVKEIRRINTISMNTPPYDTEKSYLEAIYTDKEFSVTILNLENIEKKINSSYGFLSDSKNSAALYLPKDTTSKETLHRRRLHYARKTKEVTNEIIKSQDTYITFIIDNNTCCIKILHVAGFYKFVNVKLIKIPCTPDFIVGIVSLKGRYITVIDPVSYT
;
A
#
# COMPACT_ATOMS: atom_id res chain seq x y z
N MET A 1 -11.23 25.80 34.85
CA MET A 1 -10.31 25.66 33.70
C MET A 1 -10.10 24.18 33.50
N ASN A 2 -10.92 23.55 32.66
CA ASN A 2 -10.77 22.13 32.30
C ASN A 2 -9.82 22.07 31.11
N ASN A 3 -8.57 21.69 31.36
CA ASN A 3 -7.68 21.23 30.30
C ASN A 3 -8.22 19.89 29.78
N ALA A 4 -8.98 19.92 28.70
CA ALA A 4 -9.21 18.74 27.87
C ALA A 4 -7.83 18.34 27.32
N ILE A 5 -7.26 17.27 27.87
CA ILE A 5 -6.11 16.58 27.28
C ILE A 5 -6.66 16.06 25.96
N ALA A 6 -6.26 16.71 24.86
CA ALA A 6 -6.56 16.24 23.54
C ALA A 6 -5.98 14.82 23.41
N ASP A 7 -6.85 13.84 23.18
CA ASP A 7 -6.49 12.43 23.03
C ASP A 7 -5.52 12.33 21.84
N TYR A 8 -4.24 12.21 22.13
CA TYR A 8 -3.18 12.03 21.13
C TYR A 8 -3.33 10.67 20.47
N LYS A 9 -4.08 10.63 19.37
CA LYS A 9 -4.29 9.42 18.63
C LYS A 9 -3.27 9.32 17.50
N GLU A 10 -2.20 8.57 17.73
CA GLU A 10 -1.26 8.20 16.67
C GLU A 10 -1.82 7.02 15.88
N GLU A 11 -1.93 7.18 14.57
CA GLU A 11 -2.28 6.12 13.65
C GLU A 11 -1.16 5.90 12.63
N SER A 12 -1.00 4.64 12.20
CA SER A 12 -0.05 4.28 11.14
C SER A 12 -0.69 4.49 9.78
N TYR A 13 0.02 5.17 8.90
CA TYR A 13 -0.37 5.43 7.51
C TYR A 13 0.64 4.84 6.55
N ILE A 14 0.15 4.25 5.47
CA ILE A 14 0.99 3.82 4.36
C ILE A 14 1.07 4.95 3.34
N PHE A 15 2.28 5.35 3.02
CA PHE A 15 2.60 6.40 2.05
C PHE A 15 3.00 5.78 0.73
N PHE A 16 2.43 6.28 -0.35
CA PHE A 16 2.69 5.76 -1.69
C PHE A 16 2.61 6.88 -2.74
N SER A 17 3.14 6.61 -3.92
CA SER A 17 3.11 7.55 -5.03
C SER A 17 2.20 7.07 -6.15
N ILE A 18 1.56 8.03 -6.80
CA ILE A 18 0.87 7.88 -8.07
C ILE A 18 1.27 9.07 -8.94
N GLY A 19 2.03 8.80 -10.01
CA GLY A 19 2.68 9.84 -10.79
C GLY A 19 3.63 10.67 -9.92
N THR A 20 3.46 11.96 -9.94
CA THR A 20 4.25 12.91 -9.15
C THR A 20 3.64 13.19 -7.76
N PHE A 21 2.47 12.68 -7.48
CA PHE A 21 1.74 12.95 -6.24
C PHE A 21 1.99 11.88 -5.18
N ASN A 22 1.98 12.34 -3.92
CA ASN A 22 2.07 11.47 -2.76
C ASN A 22 0.70 11.36 -2.08
N TYR A 23 0.32 10.13 -1.80
CA TYR A 23 -0.92 9.77 -1.14
C TYR A 23 -0.65 8.89 0.06
N ALA A 24 -1.61 8.85 0.98
CA ALA A 24 -1.59 7.88 2.06
C ALA A 24 -3.02 7.49 2.44
N PHE A 25 -3.14 6.38 3.13
CA PHE A 25 -4.33 6.00 3.88
C PHE A 25 -3.93 5.19 5.13
N SER A 26 -4.86 5.07 6.06
CA SER A 26 -4.58 4.35 7.30
C SER A 26 -4.19 2.91 7.04
N ALA A 27 -3.09 2.49 7.62
CA ALA A 27 -2.55 1.13 7.49
C ALA A 27 -3.48 0.05 8.06
N LYS A 28 -4.46 0.42 8.89
CA LYS A 28 -5.48 -0.51 9.42
C LYS A 28 -6.32 -1.19 8.34
N TYR A 29 -6.42 -0.56 7.16
CA TYR A 29 -7.15 -1.12 6.03
C TYR A 29 -6.31 -2.08 5.17
N VAL A 30 -4.99 -2.09 5.33
CA VAL A 30 -4.08 -2.86 4.47
C VAL A 30 -4.06 -4.32 4.89
N LEU A 31 -4.38 -5.21 3.94
CA LEU A 31 -4.22 -6.65 4.11
C LEU A 31 -2.89 -7.15 3.55
N ASP A 32 -2.50 -6.63 2.38
CA ASP A 32 -1.32 -7.12 1.67
C ASP A 32 -0.79 -6.05 0.69
N ILE A 33 0.47 -6.17 0.32
CA ILE A 33 1.13 -5.37 -0.71
C ILE A 33 1.88 -6.32 -1.62
N MET A 34 1.49 -6.37 -2.88
CA MET A 34 2.07 -7.27 -3.86
C MET A 34 2.54 -6.53 -5.10
N GLN A 35 3.46 -7.13 -5.82
CA GLN A 35 3.84 -6.64 -7.14
C GLN A 35 2.67 -6.80 -8.11
N LEU A 36 2.63 -5.94 -9.14
CA LEU A 36 1.66 -6.07 -10.22
C LEU A 36 1.73 -7.49 -10.81
N VAL A 37 0.57 -8.11 -10.94
CA VAL A 37 0.37 -9.46 -11.50
C VAL A 37 -0.54 -9.37 -12.72
N GLU A 38 -0.66 -10.48 -13.46
CA GLU A 38 -1.68 -10.60 -14.49
C GLU A 38 -3.07 -10.54 -13.87
N LEU A 39 -3.93 -9.71 -14.45
CA LEU A 39 -5.32 -9.52 -14.03
C LEU A 39 -6.26 -10.10 -15.09
N GLU A 40 -7.38 -10.62 -14.66
CA GLU A 40 -8.48 -10.96 -15.55
C GLU A 40 -9.34 -9.75 -15.82
N TYR A 41 -9.61 -9.47 -17.08
CA TYR A 41 -10.44 -8.34 -17.47
C TYR A 41 -11.74 -8.85 -18.13
N PRO A 42 -12.86 -8.84 -17.39
CA PRO A 42 -14.17 -9.11 -17.97
C PRO A 42 -14.60 -7.94 -18.86
N GLU A 43 -15.35 -8.24 -19.91
CA GLU A 43 -15.97 -7.21 -20.73
C GLU A 43 -16.96 -6.38 -19.90
N SER A 44 -17.10 -5.10 -20.26
CA SER A 44 -18.10 -4.19 -19.67
C SER A 44 -17.90 -3.85 -18.19
N MET A 45 -16.67 -3.52 -17.80
CA MET A 45 -16.35 -2.98 -16.47
C MET A 45 -16.26 -1.44 -16.47
N PRO A 46 -16.56 -0.77 -15.34
CA PRO A 46 -16.30 0.66 -15.18
C PRO A 46 -14.82 1.00 -15.43
N ASP A 47 -14.55 2.20 -15.97
CA ASP A 47 -13.22 2.64 -16.43
C ASP A 47 -12.13 2.59 -15.37
N PHE A 48 -12.49 2.77 -14.12
CA PHE A 48 -11.55 2.70 -13.01
C PHE A 48 -11.22 1.28 -12.54
N ILE A 49 -11.91 0.24 -13.05
CA ILE A 49 -11.57 -1.16 -12.75
C ILE A 49 -10.54 -1.63 -13.78
N VAL A 50 -9.36 -1.96 -13.30
CA VAL A 50 -8.24 -2.45 -14.12
C VAL A 50 -8.41 -3.93 -14.45
N GLY A 51 -9.06 -4.67 -13.56
CA GLY A 51 -9.32 -6.09 -13.73
C GLY A 51 -9.72 -6.76 -12.43
N LEU A 52 -9.77 -8.08 -12.46
CA LEU A 52 -10.10 -8.95 -11.35
C LEU A 52 -8.89 -9.79 -10.96
N LEU A 53 -8.77 -10.07 -9.67
CA LEU A 53 -7.73 -10.91 -9.10
C LEU A 53 -8.34 -11.91 -8.13
N GLU A 54 -7.95 -13.18 -8.21
CA GLU A 54 -8.22 -14.14 -7.17
C GLU A 54 -7.25 -13.92 -5.99
N TYR A 55 -7.80 -13.56 -4.85
CA TYR A 55 -7.08 -13.33 -3.62
C TYR A 55 -7.77 -14.07 -2.47
N ASN A 56 -7.06 -14.99 -1.80
CA ASN A 56 -7.58 -15.82 -0.71
C ASN A 56 -8.94 -16.52 -1.05
N ASN A 57 -9.02 -17.15 -2.23
CA ASN A 57 -10.21 -17.81 -2.74
C ASN A 57 -11.42 -16.87 -2.96
N GLN A 58 -11.20 -15.59 -3.06
CA GLN A 58 -12.19 -14.58 -3.40
C GLN A 58 -11.75 -13.79 -4.62
N ILE A 59 -12.67 -13.49 -5.51
CA ILE A 59 -12.41 -12.61 -6.64
C ILE A 59 -12.59 -11.18 -6.18
N ILE A 60 -11.52 -10.41 -6.21
CA ILE A 60 -11.51 -9.00 -5.83
C ILE A 60 -11.29 -8.10 -7.05
N LYS A 61 -11.83 -6.89 -6.99
CA LYS A 61 -11.65 -5.86 -8.01
C LYS A 61 -10.31 -5.16 -7.78
N ILE A 62 -9.58 -4.93 -8.85
CA ILE A 62 -8.38 -4.10 -8.83
C ILE A 62 -8.71 -2.79 -9.50
N ILE A 63 -8.50 -1.68 -8.80
CA ILE A 63 -8.90 -0.35 -9.27
C ILE A 63 -7.70 0.52 -9.60
N ASP A 64 -7.88 1.39 -10.58
CA ASP A 64 -7.03 2.55 -10.85
C ASP A 64 -7.65 3.78 -10.17
N ILE A 65 -7.04 4.19 -9.09
CA ILE A 65 -7.50 5.35 -8.34
C ILE A 65 -7.31 6.67 -9.12
N ARG A 66 -6.44 6.71 -10.15
CA ARG A 66 -6.26 7.88 -11.02
C ARG A 66 -7.55 8.28 -11.68
N ASN A 67 -8.33 7.32 -12.18
CA ASN A 67 -9.63 7.57 -12.78
C ASN A 67 -10.65 8.14 -11.78
N ILE A 68 -10.60 7.65 -10.53
CA ILE A 68 -11.47 8.16 -9.46
C ILE A 68 -11.09 9.59 -9.06
N LEU A 69 -9.79 9.86 -8.95
CA LEU A 69 -9.24 11.16 -8.56
C LEU A 69 -9.11 12.14 -9.74
N LYS A 70 -9.47 11.72 -10.98
CA LYS A 70 -9.35 12.49 -12.21
C LYS A 70 -7.91 12.95 -12.49
N LEU A 71 -6.95 12.10 -12.18
CA LEU A 71 -5.55 12.31 -12.52
C LEU A 71 -5.27 11.89 -13.97
N GLU A 72 -4.18 12.39 -14.51
CA GLU A 72 -3.72 11.99 -15.84
C GLU A 72 -3.38 10.51 -15.88
N ALA A 73 -3.86 9.84 -16.91
CA ALA A 73 -3.60 8.42 -17.12
C ALA A 73 -2.14 8.21 -17.57
N ALA A 74 -1.48 7.22 -16.98
CA ALA A 74 -0.10 6.86 -17.31
C ALA A 74 0.06 5.35 -17.37
N PRO A 75 0.98 4.81 -18.21
CA PRO A 75 1.25 3.38 -18.26
C PRO A 75 1.74 2.84 -16.92
N TYR A 76 1.26 1.65 -16.57
CA TYR A 76 1.81 0.88 -15.45
C TYR A 76 3.12 0.20 -15.88
N SER A 77 3.99 -0.02 -14.92
CA SER A 77 5.24 -0.76 -15.11
C SER A 77 5.22 -2.08 -14.34
N LEU A 78 6.18 -2.95 -14.62
CA LEU A 78 6.41 -4.15 -13.81
C LEU A 78 6.77 -3.85 -12.35
N ASN A 79 7.20 -2.62 -12.04
CA ASN A 79 7.50 -2.17 -10.68
C ASN A 79 6.27 -1.64 -9.94
N SER A 80 5.17 -1.37 -10.66
CA SER A 80 3.91 -0.99 -10.03
C SER A 80 3.45 -2.06 -9.05
N LYS A 81 2.74 -1.65 -8.00
CA LYS A 81 2.29 -2.53 -6.92
C LYS A 81 0.78 -2.48 -6.76
N ILE A 82 0.25 -3.50 -6.14
CA ILE A 82 -1.15 -3.56 -5.74
C ILE A 82 -1.18 -3.58 -4.22
N ILE A 83 -1.88 -2.63 -3.61
CA ILE A 83 -2.20 -2.66 -2.19
C ILE A 83 -3.60 -3.25 -2.05
N ILE A 84 -3.69 -4.39 -1.38
CA ILE A 84 -4.96 -5.03 -1.06
C ILE A 84 -5.47 -4.41 0.22
N VAL A 85 -6.68 -3.87 0.17
CA VAL A 85 -7.31 -3.22 1.31
C VAL A 85 -8.62 -3.89 1.67
N LYS A 86 -8.93 -3.87 2.96
CA LYS A 86 -10.20 -4.32 3.53
C LYS A 86 -10.87 -3.18 4.25
N THR A 87 -12.05 -2.85 3.81
CA THR A 87 -12.96 -1.94 4.48
C THR A 87 -13.98 -2.73 5.32
N LYS A 88 -15.00 -2.07 5.83
CA LYS A 88 -16.07 -2.75 6.56
C LYS A 88 -16.93 -3.67 5.69
N LYS A 89 -17.01 -3.38 4.38
CA LYS A 89 -17.96 -4.03 3.48
C LYS A 89 -17.30 -4.87 2.40
N ASP A 90 -16.08 -4.51 1.97
CA ASP A 90 -15.48 -5.11 0.77
C ASP A 90 -13.95 -5.25 0.90
N ILE A 91 -13.39 -6.10 0.05
CA ILE A 91 -11.94 -6.25 -0.18
C ILE A 91 -11.69 -5.90 -1.64
N PHE A 92 -10.74 -5.00 -1.87
CA PHE A 92 -10.34 -4.62 -3.24
C PHE A 92 -8.86 -4.24 -3.27
N GLY A 93 -8.27 -4.22 -4.46
CA GLY A 93 -6.89 -3.80 -4.66
C GLY A 93 -6.81 -2.43 -5.31
N ILE A 94 -5.79 -1.68 -4.97
CA ILE A 94 -5.46 -0.37 -5.55
C ILE A 94 -4.10 -0.48 -6.23
N ILE A 95 -4.03 -0.20 -7.55
CA ILE A 95 -2.73 -0.11 -8.23
C ILE A 95 -2.09 1.23 -7.92
N ILE A 96 -0.81 1.17 -7.57
CA ILE A 96 0.04 2.32 -7.27
C ILE A 96 1.38 2.20 -7.98
N ASP A 97 2.12 3.29 -8.08
CA ASP A 97 3.45 3.24 -8.69
C ASP A 97 4.49 2.68 -7.73
N ASP A 98 4.55 3.19 -6.49
CA ASP A 98 5.47 2.67 -5.47
C ASP A 98 5.00 2.98 -4.05
N VAL A 99 5.30 2.07 -3.12
CA VAL A 99 5.18 2.31 -1.68
C VAL A 99 6.41 3.06 -1.21
N LYS A 100 6.22 4.16 -0.50
CA LYS A 100 7.31 4.99 0.02
C LYS A 100 7.73 4.59 1.43
N GLU A 101 6.79 4.63 2.35
CA GLU A 101 7.04 4.33 3.76
C GLU A 101 5.73 4.03 4.50
N ILE A 102 5.84 3.45 5.68
CA ILE A 102 4.78 3.48 6.69
C ILE A 102 5.23 4.43 7.78
N ARG A 103 4.35 5.36 8.17
CA ARG A 103 4.64 6.37 9.17
C ARG A 103 3.50 6.47 10.18
N ARG A 104 3.86 6.64 11.45
CA ARG A 104 2.90 7.05 12.47
C ARG A 104 2.70 8.56 12.39
N ILE A 105 1.46 8.97 12.32
CA ILE A 105 1.06 10.38 12.26
C ILE A 105 0.15 10.65 13.42
N ASN A 106 0.38 11.78 14.09
CA ASN A 106 -0.59 12.33 15.00
C ASN A 106 -1.74 12.94 14.18
N THR A 107 -2.95 12.42 14.37
CA THR A 107 -4.13 12.86 13.60
C THR A 107 -4.48 14.34 13.82
N ILE A 108 -4.03 14.94 14.92
CA ILE A 108 -4.19 16.39 15.17
C ILE A 108 -3.40 17.25 14.19
N SER A 109 -2.28 16.74 13.66
CA SER A 109 -1.45 17.46 12.68
C SER A 109 -1.96 17.39 11.24
N MET A 110 -3.12 16.78 11.03
CA MET A 110 -3.77 16.72 9.72
C MET A 110 -4.68 17.93 9.51
N ASN A 111 -4.58 18.52 8.33
CA ASN A 111 -5.45 19.62 7.93
C ASN A 111 -6.67 19.03 7.18
N THR A 112 -7.85 19.20 7.75
CA THR A 112 -9.09 18.85 7.04
C THR A 112 -9.34 19.89 5.96
N PRO A 113 -9.63 19.50 4.71
CA PRO A 113 -9.97 20.44 3.65
C PRO A 113 -11.19 21.30 4.02
N PRO A 114 -11.26 22.56 3.57
CA PRO A 114 -12.33 23.49 3.92
C PRO A 114 -13.65 23.23 3.17
N TYR A 115 -13.88 22.05 2.64
CA TYR A 115 -15.08 21.64 1.92
C TYR A 115 -15.63 20.34 2.52
N ASP A 116 -16.90 20.01 2.18
CA ASP A 116 -17.58 18.82 2.66
C ASP A 116 -16.80 17.55 2.31
N THR A 117 -16.22 16.92 3.33
CA THR A 117 -15.42 15.70 3.18
C THR A 117 -16.27 14.43 3.17
N GLU A 118 -17.57 14.50 3.52
CA GLU A 118 -18.43 13.31 3.56
C GLU A 118 -18.58 12.61 2.21
N LYS A 119 -18.49 13.36 1.13
CA LYS A 119 -18.53 12.86 -0.25
C LYS A 119 -17.19 12.89 -0.96
N SER A 120 -16.16 13.40 -0.31
CA SER A 120 -14.82 13.52 -0.87
C SER A 120 -14.06 12.20 -0.78
N TYR A 121 -13.23 11.92 -1.78
CA TYR A 121 -12.24 10.84 -1.72
C TYR A 121 -11.01 11.22 -0.89
N LEU A 122 -10.91 12.49 -0.49
CA LEU A 122 -9.85 13.05 0.31
C LEU A 122 -10.34 13.20 1.75
N GLU A 123 -9.62 12.65 2.70
CA GLU A 123 -9.92 12.75 4.13
C GLU A 123 -9.26 13.96 4.76
N ALA A 124 -7.96 14.11 4.51
CA ALA A 124 -7.13 15.18 5.08
C ALA A 124 -5.89 15.42 4.22
N ILE A 125 -5.17 16.49 4.56
CA ILE A 125 -3.83 16.78 4.04
C ILE A 125 -2.88 16.76 5.22
N TYR A 126 -1.85 15.93 5.14
CA TYR A 126 -0.74 15.93 6.07
C TYR A 126 0.43 16.67 5.44
N THR A 127 0.97 17.66 6.16
CA THR A 127 2.13 18.42 5.71
C THR A 127 3.24 18.27 6.74
N ASP A 128 4.39 17.83 6.29
CA ASP A 128 5.65 17.86 7.02
C ASP A 128 6.57 18.92 6.38
N LYS A 129 7.69 19.24 7.02
CA LYS A 129 8.63 20.26 6.53
C LYS A 129 9.12 20.01 5.10
N GLU A 130 9.14 18.76 4.65
CA GLU A 130 9.74 18.34 3.39
C GLU A 130 8.72 18.01 2.29
N PHE A 131 7.45 17.70 2.64
CA PHE A 131 6.46 17.28 1.66
C PHE A 131 5.03 17.37 2.19
N SER A 132 4.08 17.43 1.25
CA SER A 132 2.64 17.31 1.53
C SER A 132 2.11 16.00 0.97
N VAL A 133 1.22 15.37 1.74
CA VAL A 133 0.59 14.09 1.38
C VAL A 133 -0.90 14.19 1.54
N THR A 134 -1.62 13.72 0.55
CA THR A 134 -3.08 13.65 0.57
C THR A 134 -3.52 12.33 1.21
N ILE A 135 -4.29 12.43 2.28
CA ILE A 135 -4.88 11.25 2.96
C ILE A 135 -6.18 10.90 2.25
N LEU A 136 -6.30 9.64 1.82
CA LEU A 136 -7.45 9.15 1.07
C LEU A 136 -8.49 8.52 1.99
N ASN A 137 -9.76 8.80 1.69
CA ASN A 137 -10.91 8.19 2.34
C ASN A 137 -11.32 6.91 1.61
N LEU A 138 -10.86 5.76 2.11
CA LEU A 138 -11.14 4.46 1.50
C LEU A 138 -12.63 4.07 1.56
N GLU A 139 -13.38 4.51 2.57
CA GLU A 139 -14.81 4.21 2.67
C GLU A 139 -15.61 4.92 1.55
N ASN A 140 -15.21 6.14 1.17
CA ASN A 140 -15.84 6.85 0.06
C ASN A 140 -15.42 6.29 -1.31
N ILE A 141 -14.18 5.83 -1.43
CA ILE A 141 -13.71 5.11 -2.62
C ILE A 141 -14.51 3.81 -2.77
N GLU A 142 -14.70 3.05 -1.70
CA GLU A 142 -15.54 1.83 -1.69
C GLU A 142 -16.98 2.13 -2.13
N LYS A 143 -17.61 3.20 -1.61
CA LYS A 143 -18.94 3.62 -2.03
C LYS A 143 -19.00 3.87 -3.54
N LYS A 144 -17.97 4.52 -4.11
CA LYS A 144 -17.87 4.74 -5.56
C LYS A 144 -17.79 3.44 -6.33
N ILE A 145 -16.93 2.51 -5.89
CA ILE A 145 -16.79 1.19 -6.51
C ILE A 145 -18.13 0.46 -6.53
N ASN A 146 -18.87 0.50 -5.43
CA ASN A 146 -20.13 -0.24 -5.28
C ASN A 146 -21.32 0.44 -5.93
N SER A 147 -21.34 1.78 -6.04
CA SER A 147 -22.42 2.52 -6.71
C SER A 147 -22.36 2.43 -8.24
N SER A 148 -21.24 2.00 -8.79
CA SER A 148 -21.06 1.93 -10.25
C SER A 148 -21.52 0.61 -10.87
N TYR A 149 -22.12 -0.29 -10.08
CA TYR A 149 -22.82 -1.46 -10.61
C TYR A 149 -24.06 -1.04 -11.40
N GLY A 150 -24.01 -1.22 -12.70
CA GLY A 150 -25.11 -0.92 -13.64
C GLY A 150 -24.81 0.13 -14.71
N PHE A 151 -23.71 0.83 -14.59
CA PHE A 151 -23.23 1.70 -15.66
C PHE A 151 -22.18 0.93 -16.48
N LEU A 152 -22.66 0.20 -17.47
CA LEU A 152 -21.80 -0.36 -18.52
C LEU A 152 -21.33 0.82 -19.35
N SER A 153 -20.09 1.20 -19.23
CA SER A 153 -19.51 2.18 -20.12
C SER A 153 -18.92 1.47 -21.33
N ASP A 154 -19.39 1.80 -22.52
CA ASP A 154 -18.76 1.45 -23.80
C ASP A 154 -17.42 2.20 -23.97
N SER A 155 -16.79 2.63 -22.90
CA SER A 155 -15.67 3.54 -22.99
C SER A 155 -14.41 2.82 -23.45
N LYS A 156 -13.82 3.36 -24.50
CA LYS A 156 -12.50 3.00 -25.04
C LYS A 156 -11.35 3.35 -24.09
N ASN A 157 -11.63 3.90 -22.90
CA ASN A 157 -10.66 4.40 -21.93
C ASN A 157 -10.56 3.52 -20.68
N SER A 158 -10.68 2.21 -20.85
CA SER A 158 -10.48 1.29 -19.73
C SER A 158 -9.06 1.41 -19.14
N ALA A 159 -8.96 1.46 -17.82
CA ALA A 159 -7.68 1.43 -17.11
C ALA A 159 -6.82 0.21 -17.48
N ALA A 160 -7.43 -0.90 -17.92
CA ALA A 160 -6.74 -2.08 -18.43
C ALA A 160 -5.86 -1.79 -19.66
N LEU A 161 -6.12 -0.72 -20.42
CA LEU A 161 -5.31 -0.33 -21.58
C LEU A 161 -3.89 0.10 -21.18
N TYR A 162 -3.70 0.51 -19.94
CA TYR A 162 -2.42 1.00 -19.41
C TYR A 162 -1.53 -0.10 -18.80
N LEU A 163 -2.01 -1.36 -18.79
CA LEU A 163 -1.19 -2.49 -18.35
C LEU A 163 -0.08 -2.81 -19.37
N PRO A 164 1.09 -3.31 -18.91
CA PRO A 164 2.17 -3.74 -19.81
C PRO A 164 1.68 -4.81 -20.79
N LYS A 165 1.94 -4.61 -22.10
CA LYS A 165 1.40 -5.47 -23.17
C LYS A 165 2.45 -6.28 -23.93
N ASP A 166 3.72 -5.98 -23.73
CA ASP A 166 4.79 -6.74 -24.35
C ASP A 166 4.88 -8.17 -23.79
N THR A 167 5.39 -9.08 -24.61
CA THR A 167 5.41 -10.53 -24.31
C THR A 167 6.15 -10.83 -22.99
N THR A 168 7.32 -10.23 -22.81
CA THR A 168 8.17 -10.46 -21.62
C THR A 168 7.47 -9.98 -20.34
N SER A 169 6.80 -8.83 -20.40
CA SER A 169 6.04 -8.32 -19.27
C SER A 169 4.84 -9.21 -18.95
N LYS A 170 4.11 -9.68 -19.97
CA LYS A 170 3.00 -10.61 -19.77
C LYS A 170 3.44 -11.92 -19.11
N GLU A 171 4.52 -12.51 -19.57
CA GLU A 171 5.09 -13.72 -18.95
C GLU A 171 5.48 -13.50 -17.49
N THR A 172 6.07 -12.33 -17.19
CA THR A 172 6.44 -11.96 -15.84
C THR A 172 5.21 -11.79 -14.93
N LEU A 173 4.18 -11.10 -15.42
CA LEU A 173 2.93 -10.90 -14.69
C LEU A 173 2.21 -12.24 -14.44
N HIS A 174 2.16 -13.10 -15.46
CA HIS A 174 1.60 -14.44 -15.36
C HIS A 174 2.33 -15.31 -14.31
N ARG A 175 3.67 -15.34 -14.36
CA ARG A 175 4.48 -16.07 -13.38
C ARG A 175 4.24 -15.58 -11.96
N ARG A 176 4.13 -14.26 -11.74
CA ARG A 176 3.79 -13.67 -10.45
C ARG A 176 2.41 -14.11 -9.98
N ARG A 177 1.40 -14.09 -10.86
CA ARG A 177 0.05 -14.57 -10.55
C ARG A 177 0.07 -16.01 -10.05
N LEU A 178 0.76 -16.91 -10.75
CA LEU A 178 0.89 -18.30 -10.35
C LEU A 178 1.59 -18.46 -8.99
N HIS A 179 2.61 -17.66 -8.72
CA HIS A 179 3.30 -17.67 -7.45
C HIS A 179 2.37 -17.27 -6.29
N TYR A 180 1.62 -16.19 -6.43
CA TYR A 180 0.67 -15.75 -5.40
C TYR A 180 -0.49 -16.74 -5.21
N ALA A 181 -1.02 -17.33 -6.27
CA ALA A 181 -2.08 -18.34 -6.18
C ALA A 181 -1.63 -19.61 -5.42
N ARG A 182 -0.35 -20.03 -5.57
CA ARG A 182 0.22 -21.16 -4.82
C ARG A 182 0.37 -20.83 -3.33
N LYS A 183 0.91 -19.65 -3.02
CA LYS A 183 1.10 -19.18 -1.66
C LYS A 183 -0.22 -19.13 -0.88
N THR A 184 -1.28 -18.73 -1.53
CA THR A 184 -2.63 -18.67 -0.93
C THR A 184 -3.16 -20.05 -0.56
N LYS A 185 -2.90 -21.10 -1.37
CA LYS A 185 -3.35 -22.48 -1.08
C LYS A 185 -2.63 -23.13 0.09
N GLU A 186 -1.38 -22.77 0.33
CA GLU A 186 -0.60 -23.29 1.47
C GLU A 186 -1.04 -22.67 2.81
N VAL A 187 -1.49 -21.42 2.82
CA VAL A 187 -1.94 -20.71 4.03
C VAL A 187 -3.35 -21.08 4.46
N THR A 188 -4.17 -21.66 3.58
CA THR A 188 -5.59 -21.99 3.88
C THR A 188 -5.76 -23.13 4.90
N ASN A 189 -4.69 -23.82 5.28
CA ASN A 189 -4.74 -24.90 6.27
C ASN A 189 -4.56 -24.45 7.72
N GLU A 190 -4.26 -23.17 7.97
CA GLU A 190 -4.19 -22.62 9.33
C GLU A 190 -5.14 -21.42 9.45
N ILE A 191 -6.30 -21.66 10.04
CA ILE A 191 -7.25 -20.61 10.43
C ILE A 191 -6.59 -19.76 11.51
N ILE A 192 -5.88 -18.71 11.12
CA ILE A 192 -5.38 -17.71 12.05
C ILE A 192 -6.55 -16.78 12.39
N LYS A 193 -7.18 -17.05 13.53
CA LYS A 193 -8.13 -16.15 14.22
C LYS A 193 -7.36 -14.99 14.85
N SER A 194 -6.67 -14.14 14.08
CA SER A 194 -6.13 -12.89 14.62
C SER A 194 -6.34 -11.76 13.62
N GLN A 195 -6.91 -10.67 14.10
CA GLN A 195 -7.08 -9.43 13.32
C GLN A 195 -5.76 -8.64 13.19
N ASP A 196 -4.62 -9.26 13.44
CA ASP A 196 -3.32 -8.63 13.38
C ASP A 196 -2.80 -8.59 11.94
N THR A 197 -2.42 -7.43 11.47
CA THR A 197 -1.76 -7.24 10.17
C THR A 197 -0.26 -7.44 10.33
N TYR A 198 0.33 -8.28 9.47
CA TYR A 198 1.75 -8.56 9.45
C TYR A 198 2.38 -8.09 8.15
N ILE A 199 3.62 -7.66 8.22
CA ILE A 199 4.48 -7.42 7.07
C ILE A 199 5.37 -8.64 6.90
N THR A 200 5.35 -9.23 5.72
CA THR A 200 6.23 -10.34 5.35
C THR A 200 7.39 -9.82 4.52
N PHE A 201 8.56 -10.35 4.77
CA PHE A 201 9.77 -10.04 4.04
C PHE A 201 10.67 -11.28 3.96
N ILE A 202 11.58 -11.28 3.00
CA ILE A 202 12.48 -12.41 2.78
C ILE A 202 13.87 -12.01 3.27
N ILE A 203 14.41 -12.84 4.13
CA ILE A 203 15.82 -12.76 4.55
C ILE A 203 16.46 -14.03 4.06
N ASP A 204 17.45 -13.89 3.16
CA ASP A 204 18.04 -15.02 2.46
C ASP A 204 16.95 -15.85 1.77
N ASN A 205 16.73 -17.11 2.13
CA ASN A 205 15.66 -17.96 1.60
C ASN A 205 14.46 -18.13 2.56
N ASN A 206 14.49 -17.46 3.72
CA ASN A 206 13.47 -17.59 4.75
C ASN A 206 12.44 -16.46 4.66
N THR A 207 11.16 -16.82 4.68
CA THR A 207 10.07 -15.84 4.81
C THR A 207 9.87 -15.51 6.27
N CYS A 208 10.13 -14.25 6.64
CA CYS A 208 9.94 -13.72 7.98
C CYS A 208 8.71 -12.81 8.01
N CYS A 209 8.11 -12.60 9.16
CA CYS A 209 7.01 -11.67 9.35
C CYS A 209 7.17 -10.88 10.65
N ILE A 210 6.64 -9.65 10.62
CA ILE A 210 6.57 -8.77 11.78
C ILE A 210 5.21 -8.08 11.81
N LYS A 211 4.62 -7.93 12.99
CA LYS A 211 3.36 -7.18 13.12
C LYS A 211 3.56 -5.73 12.67
N ILE A 212 2.62 -5.22 11.86
CA ILE A 212 2.67 -3.84 11.34
C ILE A 212 2.76 -2.80 12.46
N LEU A 213 2.20 -3.09 13.62
CA LEU A 213 2.26 -2.23 14.81
C LEU A 213 3.67 -1.97 15.32
N HIS A 214 4.62 -2.87 15.02
CA HIS A 214 6.03 -2.74 15.42
C HIS A 214 6.90 -2.09 14.35
N VAL A 215 6.34 -1.77 13.17
CA VAL A 215 7.09 -1.17 12.07
C VAL A 215 6.85 0.33 12.05
N ALA A 216 7.90 1.10 12.26
CA ALA A 216 7.86 2.56 12.22
C ALA A 216 7.97 3.11 10.79
N GLY A 217 8.56 2.34 9.87
CA GLY A 217 8.69 2.74 8.47
C GLY A 217 9.65 1.85 7.69
N PHE A 218 9.67 2.04 6.36
CA PHE A 218 10.62 1.43 5.44
C PHE A 218 11.53 2.50 4.86
N TYR A 219 12.82 2.21 4.81
CA TYR A 219 13.81 3.12 4.27
C TYR A 219 14.71 2.39 3.29
N LYS A 220 14.89 2.95 2.10
CA LYS A 220 15.90 2.43 1.17
C LYS A 220 17.28 2.88 1.64
N PHE A 221 18.21 1.95 1.68
CA PHE A 221 19.60 2.17 2.11
C PHE A 221 20.44 2.83 0.99
N VAL A 222 19.86 3.78 0.25
CA VAL A 222 20.54 4.51 -0.82
C VAL A 222 21.04 5.84 -0.22
N ASN A 223 22.35 6.07 -0.28
CA ASN A 223 23.01 7.28 0.25
C ASN A 223 22.87 7.55 1.77
N VAL A 224 22.60 6.51 2.56
CA VAL A 224 22.55 6.63 4.02
C VAL A 224 23.97 6.44 4.58
N LYS A 225 24.47 7.45 5.33
CA LYS A 225 25.76 7.35 5.99
C LYS A 225 25.65 6.46 7.23
N LEU A 226 26.16 5.23 7.10
CA LEU A 226 26.27 4.30 8.21
C LEU A 226 27.51 4.62 9.05
N ILE A 227 27.33 4.77 10.35
CA ILE A 227 28.43 4.97 11.32
C ILE A 227 28.67 3.64 12.02
N LYS A 228 29.84 3.04 11.81
CA LYS A 228 30.23 1.81 12.52
C LYS A 228 30.54 2.12 13.98
N ILE A 229 30.09 1.23 14.86
CA ILE A 229 30.36 1.30 16.31
C ILE A 229 31.44 0.25 16.63
N PRO A 230 32.55 0.64 17.26
CA PRO A 230 33.59 -0.32 17.69
C PRO A 230 33.07 -1.25 18.78
N CYS A 231 33.62 -2.46 18.85
CA CYS A 231 33.33 -3.44 19.90
C CYS A 231 31.85 -3.86 20.02
N THR A 232 31.13 -3.90 18.90
CA THR A 232 29.77 -4.43 18.84
C THR A 232 29.75 -5.84 18.29
N PRO A 233 28.74 -6.66 18.62
CA PRO A 233 28.53 -7.97 17.97
C PRO A 233 28.39 -7.85 16.45
N ASP A 234 28.77 -8.90 15.72
CA ASP A 234 28.83 -8.89 14.25
C ASP A 234 27.49 -8.57 13.58
N PHE A 235 26.38 -8.91 14.22
CA PHE A 235 25.05 -8.59 13.70
C PHE A 235 24.68 -7.09 13.81
N ILE A 236 25.46 -6.28 14.55
CA ILE A 236 25.27 -4.82 14.59
C ILE A 236 26.11 -4.19 13.50
N VAL A 237 25.47 -3.80 12.40
CA VAL A 237 26.12 -3.18 11.24
C VAL A 237 26.59 -1.76 11.56
N GLY A 238 25.88 -1.06 12.45
CA GLY A 238 26.20 0.29 12.87
C GLY A 238 24.97 1.11 13.25
N ILE A 239 25.10 2.43 13.22
CA ILE A 239 24.01 3.37 13.46
C ILE A 239 23.81 4.30 12.27
N VAL A 240 22.56 4.69 12.04
CA VAL A 240 22.18 5.70 11.04
C VAL A 240 21.40 6.81 11.71
N SER A 241 21.55 8.03 11.20
CA SER A 241 20.70 9.13 11.62
C SER A 241 19.51 9.23 10.68
N LEU A 242 18.32 9.01 11.21
CA LEU A 242 17.06 9.18 10.48
C LEU A 242 16.23 10.24 11.20
N LYS A 243 15.94 11.34 10.49
CA LYS A 243 15.11 12.45 11.01
C LYS A 243 15.54 12.93 12.40
N GLY A 244 16.86 13.07 12.60
CA GLY A 244 17.44 13.56 13.86
C GLY A 244 17.47 12.54 15.01
N ARG A 245 17.12 11.27 14.75
CA ARG A 245 17.27 10.17 15.71
C ARG A 245 18.31 9.18 15.23
N TYR A 246 19.09 8.64 16.15
CA TYR A 246 20.02 7.57 15.85
C TYR A 246 19.32 6.22 16.01
N ILE A 247 19.43 5.40 14.97
CA ILE A 247 18.82 4.06 14.92
C ILE A 247 19.92 3.04 14.70
N THR A 248 19.95 2.01 15.53
CA THR A 248 20.85 0.87 15.35
C THR A 248 20.41 0.03 14.17
N VAL A 249 21.34 -0.25 13.27
CA VAL A 249 21.11 -1.14 12.12
C VAL A 249 21.68 -2.50 12.46
N ILE A 250 20.82 -3.49 12.35
CA ILE A 250 21.20 -4.89 12.56
C ILE A 250 21.10 -5.66 11.24
N ASP A 251 21.99 -6.60 11.03
CA ASP A 251 21.90 -7.59 9.97
C ASP A 251 21.28 -8.87 10.54
N PRO A 252 20.04 -9.20 10.18
CA PRO A 252 19.38 -10.37 10.73
C PRO A 252 19.99 -11.70 10.25
N VAL A 253 20.74 -11.71 9.14
CA VAL A 253 21.45 -12.91 8.67
C VAL A 253 22.63 -13.25 9.59
N SER A 254 23.31 -12.23 10.10
CA SER A 254 24.45 -12.42 11.01
C SER A 254 24.03 -12.67 12.47
N TYR A 255 22.73 -12.63 12.78
CA TYR A 255 22.17 -12.85 14.12
C TYR A 255 21.97 -14.35 14.43
N THR A 256 21.95 -15.21 13.42
CA THR A 256 21.86 -16.67 13.53
C THR A 256 23.23 -17.27 13.58
#